data_c4589211967db39f7a961bade6a0d77c
#
_entry.id   c4589211967db39f7a961bade6a0d77c
#
_cell.length_a   1.000
_cell.length_b   1.000
_cell.length_c   1.000
_cell.angle_alpha   90.00
_cell.angle_beta   90.00
_cell.angle_gamma   90.00
#
_symmetry.space_group_name_H-M   'P 1'
#
loop_
_entity.id
_entity.type
_entity.pdbx_description
1 polymer ?
#
loop_
_entity_poly.entity_id
_entity_poly.type
_entity_poly.pdbx_seq_one_letter_code
_entity_poly.pdbx_strand_id
1 'polypeptide(L)'
;LNLREDKGWTYGARCGFDADQYGGQFQFSSGIKANATDSALVELLKEFSNYATSGIRADEVSFMKNAIGQRDALRYETGIQKAGFISRILEYNLPANFIDEQNKILANITAADINAFAKKYIDINKMYILLVGDKAKILPGLEKLGKKVVELDADGNIKP
;
A
#
# COMPACT_ATOMS: atom_id res chain seq x y z
N LEU A 1 -12.30 -1.12 3.01
CA LEU A 1 -13.74 -0.80 3.07
C LEU A 1 -14.01 0.44 3.93
N ASN A 2 -13.39 0.58 5.11
CA ASN A 2 -13.59 1.65 6.09
C ASN A 2 -13.70 3.07 5.44
N LEU A 3 -12.65 3.58 4.80
CA LEU A 3 -12.65 4.94 4.24
C LEU A 3 -13.67 5.14 3.10
N ARG A 4 -14.00 4.09 2.36
CA ARG A 4 -14.90 4.15 1.21
C ARG A 4 -16.34 3.86 1.59
N GLU A 5 -16.60 2.65 2.11
CA GLU A 5 -17.96 2.15 2.32
C GLU A 5 -18.57 2.73 3.60
N ASP A 6 -17.81 2.76 4.70
CA ASP A 6 -18.35 3.18 5.99
C ASP A 6 -18.33 4.70 6.15
N LYS A 7 -17.26 5.36 5.68
CA LYS A 7 -17.04 6.81 5.85
C LYS A 7 -17.42 7.64 4.62
N GLY A 8 -17.39 7.06 3.44
CA GLY A 8 -17.69 7.78 2.20
C GLY A 8 -16.72 8.92 1.88
N TRP A 9 -15.47 8.84 2.38
CA TRP A 9 -14.46 9.90 2.23
C TRP A 9 -13.62 9.77 0.97
N THR A 10 -13.61 8.59 0.35
CA THR A 10 -12.86 8.28 -0.86
C THR A 10 -13.65 7.39 -1.80
N TYR A 11 -13.30 7.42 -3.08
CA TYR A 11 -13.75 6.42 -4.07
C TYR A 11 -12.86 5.19 -4.10
N GLY A 12 -11.67 5.25 -3.54
CA GLY A 12 -10.75 4.11 -3.45
C GLY A 12 -9.46 4.46 -2.75
N ALA A 13 -8.94 3.48 -2.04
CA ALA A 13 -7.66 3.51 -1.37
C ALA A 13 -6.84 2.32 -1.85
N ARG A 14 -5.55 2.53 -2.07
CA ARG A 14 -4.62 1.50 -2.53
C ARG A 14 -3.38 1.53 -1.68
N CYS A 15 -2.86 0.36 -1.36
CA CYS A 15 -1.55 0.22 -0.75
C CYS A 15 -0.81 -0.96 -1.37
N GLY A 16 0.50 -0.92 -1.29
CA GLY A 16 1.34 -1.98 -1.81
C GLY A 16 2.82 -1.72 -1.60
N PHE A 17 3.61 -2.73 -1.89
CA PHE A 17 5.05 -2.58 -2.03
C PHE A 17 5.38 -2.35 -3.50
N ASP A 18 6.19 -1.34 -3.75
CA ASP A 18 6.81 -1.08 -5.03
C ASP A 18 8.31 -1.24 -4.86
N ALA A 19 8.93 -2.09 -5.67
CA ALA A 19 10.33 -2.43 -5.53
C ALA A 19 10.97 -2.71 -6.89
N ASP A 20 12.20 -2.28 -7.02
CA ASP A 20 13.10 -2.58 -8.13
C ASP A 20 14.40 -3.24 -7.64
N GLN A 21 15.39 -3.36 -8.51
CA GLN A 21 16.68 -3.95 -8.16
C GLN A 21 17.53 -3.11 -7.19
N TYR A 22 17.17 -1.85 -6.94
CA TYR A 22 17.93 -0.93 -6.09
C TYR A 22 17.27 -0.70 -4.74
N GLY A 23 15.97 -0.95 -4.62
CA GLY A 23 15.25 -0.76 -3.37
C GLY A 23 13.75 -0.93 -3.51
N GLY A 24 13.03 -0.54 -2.47
CA GLY A 24 11.58 -0.61 -2.48
C GLY A 24 10.96 0.24 -1.38
N GLN A 25 9.69 0.56 -1.58
CA GLN A 25 8.90 1.32 -0.62
C GLN A 25 7.52 0.68 -0.41
N PHE A 26 6.99 0.83 0.78
CA PHE A 26 5.57 0.62 1.03
C PHE A 26 4.86 1.94 0.81
N GLN A 27 3.86 1.97 -0.06
CA GLN A 27 3.12 3.17 -0.40
C GLN A 27 1.62 2.96 -0.20
N PHE A 28 0.98 3.98 0.35
CA PHE A 28 -0.47 4.14 0.35
C PHE A 28 -0.84 5.37 -0.48
N SER A 29 -1.91 5.28 -1.25
CA SER A 29 -2.46 6.41 -2.01
C SER A 29 -3.98 6.38 -2.01
N SER A 30 -4.58 7.57 -1.90
CA SER A 30 -6.04 7.73 -1.97
C SER A 30 -6.40 9.17 -2.31
N GLY A 31 -7.42 9.36 -3.14
CA GLY A 31 -8.07 10.66 -3.29
C GLY A 31 -9.11 10.83 -2.21
N ILE A 32 -8.92 11.80 -1.31
CA ILE A 32 -9.78 12.05 -0.15
C ILE A 32 -10.55 13.36 -0.35
N LYS A 33 -11.80 13.42 0.12
CA LYS A 33 -12.57 14.68 0.20
C LYS A 33 -11.82 15.71 1.05
N ALA A 34 -11.70 16.93 0.57
CA ALA A 34 -10.91 18.00 1.23
C ALA A 34 -11.33 18.24 2.69
N ASN A 35 -12.65 18.17 2.96
CA ASN A 35 -13.20 18.37 4.31
C ASN A 35 -13.07 17.15 5.24
N ALA A 36 -12.48 16.05 4.77
CA ALA A 36 -12.27 14.84 5.55
C ALA A 36 -10.78 14.42 5.60
N THR A 37 -9.87 15.28 5.13
CA THR A 37 -8.44 14.92 4.98
C THR A 37 -7.78 14.61 6.32
N ASP A 38 -7.99 15.42 7.35
CA ASP A 38 -7.48 15.20 8.71
C ASP A 38 -8.04 13.92 9.33
N SER A 39 -9.34 13.75 9.27
CA SER A 39 -10.04 12.57 9.82
C SER A 39 -9.63 11.29 9.10
N ALA A 40 -9.48 11.34 7.78
CA ALA A 40 -9.02 10.22 6.99
C ALA A 40 -7.56 9.85 7.31
N LEU A 41 -6.69 10.85 7.55
CA LEU A 41 -5.31 10.61 7.96
C LEU A 41 -5.25 9.94 9.34
N VAL A 42 -6.03 10.40 10.31
CA VAL A 42 -6.12 9.77 11.64
C VAL A 42 -6.55 8.31 11.52
N GLU A 43 -7.61 8.06 10.76
CA GLU A 43 -8.13 6.70 10.59
C GLU A 43 -7.12 5.80 9.87
N LEU A 44 -6.44 6.30 8.85
CA LEU A 44 -5.39 5.58 8.13
C LEU A 44 -4.23 5.17 9.04
N LEU A 45 -3.72 6.11 9.84
CA LEU A 45 -2.62 5.83 10.78
C LEU A 45 -3.04 4.83 11.85
N LYS A 46 -4.29 4.90 12.31
CA LYS A 46 -4.86 3.93 13.24
C LYS A 46 -4.95 2.53 12.61
N GLU A 47 -5.42 2.42 11.37
CA GLU A 47 -5.49 1.14 10.65
C GLU A 47 -4.10 0.52 10.46
N PHE A 48 -3.10 1.30 10.07
CA PHE A 48 -1.73 0.79 9.95
C PHE A 48 -1.15 0.36 11.31
N SER A 49 -1.39 1.13 12.36
CA SER A 49 -0.95 0.76 13.71
C SER A 49 -1.63 -0.54 14.17
N ASN A 50 -2.92 -0.66 13.95
CA ASN A 50 -3.68 -1.87 14.30
C ASN A 50 -3.18 -3.08 13.50
N TYR A 51 -2.94 -2.92 12.19
CA TYR A 51 -2.43 -3.99 11.37
C TYR A 51 -1.02 -4.44 11.79
N ALA A 52 -0.14 -3.50 12.11
CA ALA A 52 1.21 -3.81 12.59
C ALA A 52 1.22 -4.50 13.96
N THR A 53 0.22 -4.25 14.82
CA THR A 53 0.15 -4.81 16.19
C THR A 53 -0.71 -6.06 16.29
N SER A 54 -1.90 -6.03 15.72
CA SER A 54 -2.89 -7.12 15.79
C SER A 54 -2.79 -8.11 14.63
N GLY A 55 -2.23 -7.65 13.50
CA GLY A 55 -2.01 -8.48 12.33
C GLY A 55 -3.28 -8.77 11.52
N ILE A 56 -3.12 -9.69 10.58
CA ILE A 56 -4.19 -10.18 9.69
C ILE A 56 -4.93 -11.35 10.33
N ARG A 57 -6.23 -11.45 10.11
CA ARG A 57 -7.05 -12.58 10.55
C ARG A 57 -6.95 -13.77 9.60
N ALA A 58 -7.25 -14.97 10.08
CA ALA A 58 -7.17 -16.21 9.29
C ALA A 58 -8.15 -16.22 8.09
N ASP A 59 -9.34 -15.65 8.25
CA ASP A 59 -10.32 -15.50 7.17
C ASP A 59 -9.83 -14.55 6.07
N GLU A 60 -9.14 -13.48 6.43
CA GLU A 60 -8.51 -12.55 5.49
C GLU A 60 -7.36 -13.20 4.71
N VAL A 61 -6.56 -14.05 5.36
CA VAL A 61 -5.51 -14.82 4.67
C VAL A 61 -6.11 -15.76 3.64
N SER A 62 -7.19 -16.46 4.00
CA SER A 62 -7.89 -17.37 3.09
C SER A 62 -8.49 -16.60 1.90
N PHE A 63 -9.12 -15.47 2.15
CA PHE A 63 -9.65 -14.59 1.11
C PHE A 63 -8.53 -14.09 0.17
N MET A 64 -7.42 -13.63 0.72
CA MET A 64 -6.27 -13.15 -0.04
C MET A 64 -5.67 -14.24 -0.94
N LYS A 65 -5.46 -15.47 -0.42
CA LYS A 65 -4.96 -16.60 -1.19
C LYS A 65 -5.85 -16.90 -2.39
N ASN A 66 -7.16 -16.94 -2.19
CA ASN A 66 -8.13 -17.18 -3.25
C ASN A 66 -8.12 -16.05 -4.30
N ALA A 67 -8.11 -14.80 -3.86
CA ALA A 67 -8.12 -13.65 -4.75
C ALA A 67 -6.85 -13.57 -5.62
N ILE A 68 -5.68 -13.87 -5.06
CA ILE A 68 -4.42 -13.89 -5.80
C ILE A 68 -4.40 -15.06 -6.78
N GLY A 69 -4.78 -16.27 -6.35
CA GLY A 69 -4.79 -17.45 -7.21
C GLY A 69 -5.72 -17.32 -8.41
N GLN A 70 -6.91 -16.71 -8.24
CA GLN A 70 -7.82 -16.44 -9.34
C GLN A 70 -7.27 -15.41 -10.35
N ARG A 71 -6.53 -14.41 -9.89
CA ARG A 71 -5.91 -13.42 -10.76
C ARG A 71 -4.77 -13.99 -11.59
N ASP A 72 -4.04 -14.97 -11.09
CA ASP A 72 -2.91 -15.57 -11.80
C ASP A 72 -3.35 -16.31 -13.08
N ALA A 73 -4.55 -16.90 -13.10
CA ALA A 73 -5.10 -17.56 -14.27
C ALA A 73 -5.23 -16.59 -15.49
N LEU A 74 -5.53 -15.30 -15.24
CA LEU A 74 -5.73 -14.29 -16.26
C LEU A 74 -4.45 -13.51 -16.62
N ARG A 75 -3.37 -13.72 -15.88
CA ARG A 75 -2.16 -12.87 -15.91
C ARG A 75 -1.30 -13.03 -17.17
N TYR A 76 -1.50 -14.10 -17.91
CA TYR A 76 -0.67 -14.47 -19.07
C TYR A 76 -1.48 -14.75 -20.32
N GLU A 77 -2.67 -14.18 -20.46
CA GLU A 77 -3.54 -14.45 -21.60
C GLU A 77 -3.07 -13.76 -22.88
N THR A 78 -2.66 -12.51 -22.80
CA THR A 78 -2.27 -11.70 -23.95
C THR A 78 -0.78 -11.76 -24.25
N GLY A 79 -0.40 -11.52 -25.53
CA GLY A 79 1.00 -11.44 -25.94
C GLY A 79 1.80 -10.38 -25.18
N ILE A 80 1.19 -9.22 -24.90
CA ILE A 80 1.82 -8.14 -24.13
C ILE A 80 2.11 -8.58 -22.70
N GLN A 81 1.18 -9.27 -22.04
CA GLN A 81 1.38 -9.79 -20.70
C GLN A 81 2.51 -10.83 -20.65
N LYS A 82 2.57 -11.73 -21.65
CA LYS A 82 3.66 -12.70 -21.77
C LYS A 82 5.01 -12.02 -22.00
N ALA A 83 5.07 -11.03 -22.87
CA ALA A 83 6.28 -10.25 -23.13
C ALA A 83 6.76 -9.52 -21.87
N GLY A 84 5.84 -8.87 -21.12
CA GLY A 84 6.16 -8.22 -19.87
C GLY A 84 6.68 -9.18 -18.80
N PHE A 85 6.16 -10.40 -18.75
CA PHE A 85 6.67 -11.44 -17.87
C PHE A 85 8.10 -11.89 -18.24
N ILE A 86 8.36 -12.11 -19.53
CA ILE A 86 9.70 -12.47 -20.02
C ILE A 86 10.70 -11.33 -19.74
N SER A 87 10.31 -10.09 -20.01
CA SER A 87 11.14 -8.91 -19.70
C SER A 87 11.52 -8.87 -18.22
N ARG A 88 10.56 -9.15 -17.32
CA ARG A 88 10.82 -9.20 -15.87
C ARG A 88 11.79 -10.31 -15.49
N ILE A 89 11.66 -11.50 -16.08
CA ILE A 89 12.61 -12.60 -15.85
C ILE A 89 14.03 -12.16 -16.24
N LEU A 90 14.19 -11.52 -17.39
CA LEU A 90 15.49 -11.05 -17.87
C LEU A 90 16.06 -9.91 -17.01
N GLU A 91 15.22 -8.92 -16.70
CA GLU A 91 15.63 -7.74 -15.92
C GLU A 91 16.11 -8.10 -14.51
N TYR A 92 15.42 -9.01 -13.85
CA TYR A 92 15.72 -9.42 -12.46
C TYR A 92 16.48 -10.74 -12.35
N ASN A 93 16.89 -11.32 -13.50
CA ASN A 93 17.56 -12.62 -13.55
C ASN A 93 16.84 -13.70 -12.74
N LEU A 94 15.50 -13.79 -12.93
CA LEU A 94 14.68 -14.72 -12.18
C LEU A 94 14.84 -16.14 -12.75
N PRO A 95 14.71 -17.19 -11.91
CA PRO A 95 14.78 -18.57 -12.37
C PRO A 95 13.57 -18.92 -13.25
N ALA A 96 13.74 -19.90 -14.15
CA ALA A 96 12.67 -20.33 -15.06
C ALA A 96 11.41 -20.82 -14.33
N ASN A 97 11.56 -21.36 -13.11
CA ASN A 97 10.47 -21.83 -12.26
C ASN A 97 9.95 -20.74 -11.29
N PHE A 98 10.22 -19.46 -11.55
CA PHE A 98 9.84 -18.36 -10.65
C PHE A 98 8.35 -18.40 -10.25
N ILE A 99 7.46 -18.68 -11.21
CA ILE A 99 6.02 -18.76 -10.93
C ILE A 99 5.70 -19.92 -9.98
N ASP A 100 6.32 -21.08 -10.17
CA ASP A 100 6.10 -22.22 -9.28
C ASP A 100 6.56 -21.92 -7.86
N GLU A 101 7.68 -21.20 -7.71
CA GLU A 101 8.17 -20.75 -6.40
C GLU A 101 7.21 -19.73 -5.76
N GLN A 102 6.68 -18.78 -6.53
CA GLN A 102 5.67 -17.83 -6.03
C GLN A 102 4.39 -18.57 -5.60
N ASN A 103 3.93 -19.53 -6.37
CA ASN A 103 2.75 -20.34 -6.04
C ASN A 103 2.96 -21.17 -4.77
N LYS A 104 4.15 -21.74 -4.57
CA LYS A 104 4.50 -22.45 -3.33
C LYS A 104 4.50 -21.50 -2.12
N ILE A 105 5.04 -20.29 -2.26
CA ILE A 105 5.00 -19.27 -1.20
C ILE A 105 3.54 -18.94 -0.88
N LEU A 106 2.72 -18.64 -1.89
CA LEU A 106 1.31 -18.32 -1.69
C LEU A 106 0.53 -19.44 -1.00
N ALA A 107 0.77 -20.68 -1.39
CA ALA A 107 0.11 -21.84 -0.79
C ALA A 107 0.45 -22.01 0.69
N ASN A 108 1.72 -21.79 1.06
CA ASN A 108 2.24 -22.11 2.39
C ASN A 108 2.26 -20.92 3.36
N ILE A 109 2.17 -19.67 2.86
CA ILE A 109 2.22 -18.48 3.72
C ILE A 109 1.13 -18.53 4.80
N THR A 110 1.51 -18.20 6.02
CA THR A 110 0.62 -18.20 7.18
C THR A 110 0.32 -16.78 7.67
N ALA A 111 -0.68 -16.64 8.52
CA ALA A 111 -0.94 -15.36 9.20
C ALA A 111 0.28 -14.91 10.03
N ALA A 112 1.00 -15.86 10.63
CA ALA A 112 2.21 -15.53 11.41
C ALA A 112 3.31 -14.93 10.52
N ASP A 113 3.52 -15.46 9.32
CA ASP A 113 4.50 -14.92 8.36
C ASP A 113 4.12 -13.49 7.93
N ILE A 114 2.85 -13.29 7.57
CA ILE A 114 2.34 -11.97 7.16
C ILE A 114 2.50 -10.95 8.29
N ASN A 115 2.16 -11.33 9.51
CA ASN A 115 2.26 -10.47 10.69
C ASN A 115 3.72 -10.14 11.04
N ALA A 116 4.64 -11.07 10.85
CA ALA A 116 6.06 -10.81 11.01
C ALA A 116 6.56 -9.76 9.98
N PHE A 117 6.13 -9.86 8.73
CA PHE A 117 6.42 -8.86 7.70
C PHE A 117 5.78 -7.50 8.01
N ALA A 118 4.52 -7.47 8.42
CA ALA A 118 3.85 -6.23 8.79
C ALA A 118 4.60 -5.50 9.91
N LYS A 119 4.98 -6.19 10.99
CA LYS A 119 5.80 -5.64 12.07
C LYS A 119 7.14 -5.09 11.61
N LYS A 120 7.77 -5.75 10.64
CA LYS A 120 9.10 -5.36 10.16
C LYS A 120 9.07 -4.12 9.26
N TYR A 121 8.04 -4.00 8.41
CA TYR A 121 8.04 -3.02 7.32
C TYR A 121 7.02 -1.90 7.47
N ILE A 122 6.00 -2.05 8.31
CA ILE A 122 4.98 -1.03 8.53
C ILE A 122 5.25 -0.32 9.87
N ASP A 123 6.05 0.74 9.81
CA ASP A 123 6.35 1.60 10.95
C ASP A 123 5.83 3.02 10.66
N ILE A 124 4.70 3.37 11.25
CA ILE A 124 4.04 4.67 11.05
C ILE A 124 4.92 5.87 11.45
N ASN A 125 5.91 5.66 12.32
CA ASN A 125 6.82 6.73 12.76
C ASN A 125 7.92 7.02 11.74
N LYS A 126 8.11 6.13 10.76
CA LYS A 126 9.07 6.29 9.68
C LYS A 126 8.42 6.63 8.33
N MET A 127 7.11 6.83 8.31
CA MET A 127 6.39 7.16 7.08
C MET A 127 6.46 8.66 6.79
N TYR A 128 6.68 8.99 5.53
CA TYR A 128 6.44 10.32 4.99
C TYR A 128 4.99 10.42 4.55
N ILE A 129 4.34 11.53 4.90
CA ILE A 129 2.93 11.80 4.55
C ILE A 129 2.92 12.99 3.61
N LEU A 130 2.62 12.73 2.33
CA LEU A 130 2.46 13.77 1.33
C LEU A 130 0.97 14.03 1.09
N LEU A 131 0.55 15.28 1.24
CA LEU A 131 -0.81 15.71 1.01
C LEU A 131 -0.82 16.79 -0.08
N VAL A 132 -1.67 16.61 -1.07
CA VAL A 132 -1.86 17.58 -2.15
C VAL A 132 -3.32 18.02 -2.14
N GLY A 133 -3.57 19.32 -2.01
CA GLY A 133 -4.93 19.84 -1.97
C GLY A 133 -5.02 21.33 -1.68
N ASP A 134 -6.23 21.82 -1.46
CA ASP A 134 -6.49 23.21 -1.07
C ASP A 134 -5.99 23.46 0.36
N LYS A 135 -4.87 24.17 0.48
CA LYS A 135 -4.22 24.47 1.76
C LYS A 135 -5.19 25.10 2.77
N ALA A 136 -6.01 26.05 2.35
CA ALA A 136 -6.93 26.74 3.26
C ALA A 136 -7.96 25.81 3.90
N LYS A 137 -8.31 24.70 3.21
CA LYS A 137 -9.26 23.71 3.70
C LYS A 137 -8.62 22.62 4.56
N ILE A 138 -7.39 22.20 4.23
CA ILE A 138 -6.79 21.03 4.87
C ILE A 138 -5.86 21.40 6.04
N LEU A 139 -5.12 22.51 5.95
CA LEU A 139 -4.10 22.87 6.93
C LEU A 139 -4.64 23.00 8.37
N PRO A 140 -5.78 23.67 8.63
CA PRO A 140 -6.28 23.81 10.00
C PRO A 140 -6.59 22.49 10.71
N GLY A 141 -6.99 21.46 9.94
CA GLY A 141 -7.20 20.11 10.48
C GLY A 141 -5.88 19.39 10.77
N LEU A 142 -4.91 19.54 9.87
CA LEU A 142 -3.60 18.89 10.03
C LEU A 142 -2.79 19.43 11.20
N GLU A 143 -2.84 20.73 11.46
CA GLU A 143 -2.17 21.37 12.60
C GLU A 143 -2.63 20.80 13.95
N LYS A 144 -3.92 20.44 14.05
CA LYS A 144 -4.50 19.81 15.26
C LYS A 144 -3.95 18.42 15.53
N LEU A 145 -3.33 17.76 14.54
CA LEU A 145 -2.74 16.43 14.70
C LEU A 145 -1.37 16.45 15.41
N GLY A 146 -0.84 17.63 15.74
CA GLY A 146 0.44 17.79 16.44
C GLY A 146 1.65 17.31 15.61
N LYS A 147 1.51 17.13 14.30
CA LYS A 147 2.60 16.76 13.41
C LYS A 147 3.23 18.00 12.78
N LYS A 148 4.54 17.94 12.55
CA LYS A 148 5.23 19.01 11.82
C LYS A 148 4.73 19.00 10.37
N VAL A 149 4.09 20.09 9.95
CA VAL A 149 3.69 20.32 8.56
C VAL A 149 4.77 21.15 7.87
N VAL A 150 5.19 20.73 6.68
CA VAL A 150 6.14 21.43 5.83
C VAL A 150 5.47 21.67 4.49
N GLU A 151 5.41 22.93 4.06
CA GLU A 151 4.84 23.27 2.75
C GLU A 151 5.92 23.15 1.67
N LEU A 152 5.53 22.51 0.57
CA LEU A 152 6.38 22.35 -0.61
C LEU A 152 5.81 23.13 -1.79
N ASP A 153 6.67 23.60 -2.68
CA ASP A 153 6.29 24.11 -3.99
C ASP A 153 6.03 22.95 -4.99
N ALA A 154 5.73 23.31 -6.25
CA ALA A 154 5.46 22.32 -7.30
C ALA A 154 6.70 21.47 -7.67
N ASP A 155 7.89 21.97 -7.40
CA ASP A 155 9.14 21.30 -7.67
C ASP A 155 9.63 20.48 -6.47
N GLY A 156 8.89 20.49 -5.35
CA GLY A 156 9.22 19.74 -4.13
C GLY A 156 10.16 20.49 -3.18
N ASN A 157 10.45 21.76 -3.41
CA ASN A 157 11.28 22.54 -2.50
C ASN A 157 10.47 23.07 -1.31
N ILE A 158 11.11 23.13 -0.15
CA ILE A 158 10.49 23.68 1.06
C ILE A 158 10.23 25.18 0.85
N LYS A 159 8.98 25.58 1.03
CA LYS A 159 8.64 27.01 1.04
C LYS A 159 9.15 27.66 2.32
N PRO A 160 9.71 28.88 2.21
CA PRO A 160 10.17 29.66 3.36
C PRO A 160 9.04 30.03 4.34
#